data_98e409866c953f3bfcb42dbfa0b0b947
#
_entry.id   98e409866c953f3bfcb42dbfa0b0b947
#
_cell.length_a   1.000
_cell.length_b   1.000
_cell.length_c   1.000
_cell.angle_alpha   90.00
_cell.angle_beta   90.00
_cell.angle_gamma   90.00
#
_symmetry.space_group_name_H-M   'P 1'
#
loop_
_entity.id
_entity.type
_entity.pdbx_description
1 polymer ?
#
loop_
_entity_poly.entity_id
_entity_poly.type
_entity_poly.pdbx_seq_one_letter_code
_entity_poly.pdbx_strand_id
1 'polypeptide(L)'
;EVLMEQLSASLPPNLLVESEKALQQLKAGKKVETVSGQLQSLFRPSVQPYMISWLKYDPQHEISNVNVPIIILQGKKDIQVTEKDAENLYAANNHATVHYFDKMNHVLKDVEGDRDQNLASYYNPDLPLTNGLIEEITKFIKQ
;
A
#
# COMPACT_ATOMS: atom_id res chain seq x y z
N GLU A 1 4.53 -6.21 -7.12
CA GLU A 1 5.60 -6.51 -6.12
C GLU A 1 5.03 -6.45 -4.70
N VAL A 2 4.58 -5.30 -4.21
CA VAL A 2 4.09 -5.09 -2.82
C VAL A 2 3.06 -6.15 -2.38
N LEU A 3 2.04 -6.42 -3.19
CA LEU A 3 1.01 -7.41 -2.86
C LEU A 3 1.60 -8.83 -2.70
N MET A 4 2.58 -9.22 -3.53
CA MET A 4 3.24 -10.53 -3.39
C MET A 4 4.12 -10.61 -2.15
N GLU A 5 4.77 -9.52 -1.77
CA GLU A 5 5.54 -9.44 -0.52
C GLU A 5 4.63 -9.63 0.71
N GLN A 6 3.50 -8.94 0.73
CA GLN A 6 2.48 -9.11 1.79
C GLN A 6 1.96 -10.55 1.88
N LEU A 7 1.66 -11.16 0.73
CA LEU A 7 1.17 -12.55 0.66
C LEU A 7 2.23 -13.56 1.09
N SER A 8 3.51 -13.32 0.75
CA SER A 8 4.62 -14.20 1.13
C SER A 8 4.81 -14.33 2.64
N ALA A 9 4.45 -13.30 3.38
CA ALA A 9 4.53 -13.29 4.85
C ALA A 9 3.42 -14.09 5.53
N SER A 10 2.34 -14.45 4.80
CA SER A 10 1.13 -15.01 5.42
C SER A 10 0.61 -16.30 4.76
N LEU A 11 0.99 -16.58 3.52
CA LEU A 11 0.47 -17.74 2.78
C LEU A 11 1.48 -18.90 2.68
N PRO A 12 1.00 -20.15 2.70
CA PRO A 12 1.84 -21.31 2.42
C PRO A 12 2.28 -21.34 0.94
N PRO A 13 3.40 -22.03 0.61
CA PRO A 13 4.02 -21.99 -0.72
C PRO A 13 3.11 -22.32 -1.89
N ASN A 14 2.21 -23.29 -1.72
CA ASN A 14 1.25 -23.69 -2.77
C ASN A 14 0.26 -22.56 -3.11
N LEU A 15 -0.22 -21.82 -2.10
CA LEU A 15 -1.11 -20.68 -2.31
C LEU A 15 -0.38 -19.47 -2.85
N LEU A 16 0.90 -19.29 -2.53
CA LEU A 16 1.74 -18.25 -3.13
C LEU A 16 1.87 -18.46 -4.64
N VAL A 17 2.17 -19.67 -5.09
CA VAL A 17 2.25 -20.00 -6.53
C VAL A 17 0.92 -19.75 -7.24
N GLU A 18 -0.19 -20.12 -6.60
CA GLU A 18 -1.53 -19.86 -7.15
C GLU A 18 -1.83 -18.36 -7.23
N SER A 19 -1.51 -17.61 -6.17
CA SER A 19 -1.68 -16.17 -6.11
C SER A 19 -0.85 -15.44 -7.19
N GLU A 20 0.38 -15.85 -7.39
CA GLU A 20 1.25 -15.29 -8.43
C GLU A 20 0.66 -15.50 -9.83
N LYS A 21 0.19 -16.72 -10.14
CA LYS A 21 -0.47 -17.00 -11.42
C LYS A 21 -1.74 -16.19 -11.61
N ALA A 22 -2.54 -16.05 -10.56
CA ALA A 22 -3.75 -15.23 -10.59
C ALA A 22 -3.43 -13.77 -10.88
N LEU A 23 -2.45 -13.19 -10.17
CA LEU A 23 -2.01 -11.81 -10.37
C LEU A 23 -1.46 -11.58 -11.78
N GLN A 24 -0.68 -12.51 -12.33
CA GLN A 24 -0.18 -12.42 -13.71
C GLN A 24 -1.31 -12.39 -14.73
N GLN A 25 -2.35 -13.21 -14.56
CA GLN A 25 -3.53 -13.19 -15.44
C GLN A 25 -4.29 -11.87 -15.32
N LEU A 26 -4.56 -11.42 -14.09
CA LEU A 26 -5.26 -10.16 -13.85
C LEU A 26 -4.48 -8.95 -14.40
N LYS A 27 -3.16 -8.92 -14.25
CA LYS A 27 -2.28 -7.90 -14.82
C LYS A 27 -2.33 -7.90 -16.37
N ALA A 28 -2.52 -9.06 -16.97
CA ALA A 28 -2.74 -9.20 -18.42
C ALA A 28 -4.20 -8.89 -18.85
N GLY A 29 -5.04 -8.40 -17.94
CA GLY A 29 -6.44 -8.08 -18.22
C GLY A 29 -7.38 -9.29 -18.31
N LYS A 30 -6.90 -10.47 -17.91
CA LYS A 30 -7.66 -11.73 -17.98
C LYS A 30 -8.23 -12.09 -16.62
N LYS A 31 -9.50 -12.50 -16.60
CA LYS A 31 -10.13 -13.02 -15.38
C LYS A 31 -9.63 -14.41 -15.05
N VAL A 32 -9.58 -14.72 -13.76
CA VAL A 32 -9.30 -16.04 -13.22
C VAL A 32 -10.64 -16.71 -12.88
N GLU A 33 -10.92 -17.86 -13.47
CA GLU A 33 -12.22 -18.52 -13.31
C GLU A 33 -12.35 -19.19 -11.93
N THR A 34 -11.27 -19.83 -11.48
CA THR A 34 -11.26 -20.58 -10.22
C THR A 34 -10.01 -20.26 -9.41
N VAL A 35 -10.20 -20.08 -8.13
CA VAL A 35 -9.14 -19.97 -7.11
C VAL A 35 -9.52 -20.81 -5.89
N SER A 36 -8.51 -21.28 -5.17
CA SER A 36 -8.69 -21.99 -3.90
C SER A 36 -9.55 -21.20 -2.93
N GLY A 37 -10.35 -21.88 -2.11
CA GLY A 37 -11.28 -21.23 -1.17
C GLY A 37 -10.62 -20.19 -0.26
N GLN A 38 -9.37 -20.44 0.16
CA GLN A 38 -8.59 -19.54 0.98
C GLN A 38 -8.19 -18.24 0.25
N LEU A 39 -8.16 -18.23 -1.08
CA LEU A 39 -7.87 -17.06 -1.91
C LEU A 39 -9.10 -16.31 -2.39
N GLN A 40 -10.30 -16.80 -2.08
CA GLN A 40 -11.57 -16.17 -2.49
C GLN A 40 -11.74 -14.75 -1.92
N SER A 41 -11.24 -14.47 -0.72
CA SER A 41 -11.30 -13.13 -0.15
C SER A 41 -10.58 -12.10 -1.02
N LEU A 42 -9.50 -12.52 -1.69
CA LEU A 42 -8.65 -11.67 -2.51
C LEU A 42 -9.02 -11.70 -4.01
N PHE A 43 -9.29 -12.89 -4.56
CA PHE A 43 -9.46 -13.09 -6.01
C PHE A 43 -10.87 -13.48 -6.44
N ARG A 44 -11.90 -13.30 -5.59
CA ARG A 44 -13.27 -13.61 -5.99
C ARG A 44 -13.68 -12.85 -7.27
N PRO A 45 -14.55 -13.42 -8.11
CA PRO A 45 -14.92 -12.82 -9.40
C PRO A 45 -15.34 -11.36 -9.35
N SER A 46 -16.03 -10.95 -8.27
CA SER A 46 -16.51 -9.58 -8.11
C SER A 46 -15.42 -8.52 -7.89
N VAL A 47 -14.23 -8.91 -7.40
CA VAL A 47 -13.08 -7.98 -7.18
C VAL A 47 -12.17 -7.90 -8.39
N GLN A 48 -12.18 -8.90 -9.27
CA GLN A 48 -11.24 -8.99 -10.38
C GLN A 48 -11.31 -7.81 -11.37
N PRO A 49 -12.49 -7.28 -11.76
CA PRO A 49 -12.56 -6.11 -12.62
C PRO A 49 -11.86 -4.89 -12.00
N TYR A 50 -11.99 -4.70 -10.69
CA TYR A 50 -11.29 -3.65 -9.96
C TYR A 50 -9.77 -3.90 -9.97
N MET A 51 -9.32 -5.13 -9.65
CA MET A 51 -7.90 -5.47 -9.68
C MET A 51 -7.29 -5.24 -11.07
N ILE A 52 -7.95 -5.69 -12.14
CA ILE A 52 -7.52 -5.46 -13.53
C ILE A 52 -7.39 -3.97 -13.82
N SER A 53 -8.28 -3.13 -13.27
CA SER A 53 -8.27 -1.70 -13.54
C SER A 53 -7.03 -0.99 -12.99
N TRP A 54 -6.53 -1.38 -11.82
CA TRP A 54 -5.38 -0.72 -11.20
C TRP A 54 -4.05 -1.45 -11.39
N LEU A 55 -4.04 -2.77 -11.58
CA LEU A 55 -2.81 -3.56 -11.81
C LEU A 55 -2.06 -3.18 -13.10
N LYS A 56 -2.69 -2.47 -14.02
CA LYS A 56 -2.08 -1.97 -15.25
C LYS A 56 -1.17 -0.75 -15.02
N TYR A 57 -1.29 -0.08 -13.88
CA TYR A 57 -0.51 1.09 -13.55
C TYR A 57 0.70 0.71 -12.67
N ASP A 58 1.84 1.27 -12.99
CA ASP A 58 3.05 1.20 -12.17
C ASP A 58 3.18 2.53 -11.41
N PRO A 59 3.11 2.55 -10.07
CA PRO A 59 3.18 3.78 -9.30
C PRO A 59 4.45 4.60 -9.56
N GLN A 60 5.59 3.96 -9.80
CA GLN A 60 6.84 4.64 -10.14
C GLN A 60 6.76 5.30 -11.51
N HIS A 61 6.19 4.61 -12.49
CA HIS A 61 5.97 5.19 -13.81
C HIS A 61 4.97 6.35 -13.75
N GLU A 62 3.87 6.19 -13.01
CA GLU A 62 2.85 7.24 -12.91
C GLU A 62 3.40 8.51 -12.24
N ILE A 63 4.09 8.37 -11.10
CA ILE A 63 4.64 9.53 -10.38
C ILE A 63 5.72 10.25 -11.18
N SER A 64 6.50 9.53 -12.02
CA SER A 64 7.53 10.14 -12.86
C SER A 64 6.97 11.12 -13.90
N ASN A 65 5.69 10.99 -14.24
CA ASN A 65 4.99 11.86 -15.19
C ASN A 65 4.23 13.02 -14.50
N VAL A 66 4.27 13.11 -13.17
CA VAL A 66 3.60 14.19 -12.44
C VAL A 66 4.50 15.42 -12.39
N ASN A 67 4.01 16.55 -12.94
CA ASN A 67 4.75 17.81 -13.06
C ASN A 67 4.26 18.92 -12.11
N VAL A 68 3.45 18.56 -11.11
CA VAL A 68 3.00 19.47 -10.04
C VAL A 68 3.75 19.14 -8.75
N PRO A 69 3.80 20.04 -7.76
CA PRO A 69 4.41 19.76 -6.47
C PRO A 69 3.83 18.48 -5.83
N ILE A 70 4.71 17.64 -5.29
CA ILE A 70 4.34 16.35 -4.67
C ILE A 70 4.90 16.32 -3.26
N ILE A 71 4.09 15.85 -2.30
CA ILE A 71 4.56 15.41 -1.00
C ILE A 71 4.25 13.93 -0.80
N ILE A 72 5.23 13.17 -0.36
CA ILE A 72 5.12 11.75 0.02
C ILE A 72 5.19 11.71 1.55
N LEU A 73 4.13 11.19 2.17
CA LEU A 73 4.01 11.06 3.63
C LEU A 73 4.02 9.59 3.98
N GLN A 74 5.04 9.13 4.68
CA GLN A 74 5.23 7.72 5.00
C GLN A 74 5.34 7.49 6.49
N GLY A 75 4.56 6.54 7.00
CA GLY A 75 4.68 6.05 8.36
C GLY A 75 5.68 4.90 8.48
N LYS A 76 6.62 4.99 9.43
CA LYS A 76 7.59 3.89 9.67
C LYS A 76 6.97 2.69 10.41
N LYS A 77 5.77 2.83 10.92
CA LYS A 77 4.98 1.74 11.51
C LYS A 77 3.95 1.17 10.52
N ASP A 78 3.98 1.59 9.27
CA ASP A 78 3.12 1.01 8.23
C ASP A 78 3.55 -0.43 7.94
N ILE A 79 2.61 -1.36 8.17
CA ILE A 79 2.81 -2.80 7.93
C ILE A 79 2.24 -3.27 6.59
N GLN A 80 1.69 -2.36 5.79
CA GLN A 80 1.14 -2.66 4.47
C GLN A 80 1.98 -2.06 3.35
N VAL A 81 2.39 -0.79 3.50
CA VAL A 81 3.26 -0.09 2.56
C VAL A 81 4.50 0.36 3.30
N THR A 82 5.66 -0.04 2.82
CA THR A 82 6.93 0.13 3.53
C THR A 82 7.64 1.44 3.18
N GLU A 83 8.64 1.81 3.98
CA GLU A 83 9.53 2.93 3.66
C GLU A 83 10.18 2.75 2.28
N LYS A 84 10.42 1.49 1.86
CA LYS A 84 10.98 1.18 0.53
C LYS A 84 10.07 1.63 -0.61
N ASP A 85 8.76 1.58 -0.41
CA ASP A 85 7.79 2.05 -1.42
C ASP A 85 7.87 3.58 -1.58
N ALA A 86 7.99 4.32 -0.46
CA ALA A 86 8.20 5.76 -0.49
C ALA A 86 9.55 6.14 -1.15
N GLU A 87 10.62 5.40 -0.86
CA GLU A 87 11.92 5.57 -1.50
C GLU A 87 11.85 5.35 -3.02
N ASN A 88 11.14 4.31 -3.46
CA ASN A 88 10.94 4.00 -4.87
C ASN A 88 10.17 5.11 -5.60
N LEU A 89 9.14 5.67 -4.97
CA LEU A 89 8.41 6.81 -5.51
C LEU A 89 9.30 8.06 -5.61
N TYR A 90 10.07 8.35 -4.56
CA TYR A 90 11.01 9.48 -4.58
C TYR A 90 12.11 9.30 -5.63
N ALA A 91 12.64 8.08 -5.78
CA ALA A 91 13.64 7.79 -6.81
C ALA A 91 13.09 7.98 -8.24
N ALA A 92 11.79 7.71 -8.44
CA ALA A 92 11.13 7.92 -9.73
C ALA A 92 10.80 9.40 -10.01
N ASN A 93 10.60 10.22 -8.95
CA ASN A 93 10.39 11.67 -9.07
C ASN A 93 11.06 12.41 -7.90
N ASN A 94 12.32 12.77 -8.09
CA ASN A 94 13.15 13.40 -7.06
C ASN A 94 12.80 14.89 -6.78
N HIS A 95 11.81 15.44 -7.48
CA HIS A 95 11.24 16.75 -7.16
C HIS A 95 10.19 16.68 -6.05
N ALA A 96 9.75 15.47 -5.67
CA ALA A 96 8.85 15.28 -4.54
C ALA A 96 9.55 15.61 -3.21
N THR A 97 8.77 16.12 -2.25
CA THR A 97 9.19 16.21 -0.85
C THR A 97 8.79 14.94 -0.13
N VAL A 98 9.68 14.33 0.66
CA VAL A 98 9.37 13.15 1.47
C VAL A 98 9.42 13.52 2.95
N HIS A 99 8.39 13.11 3.69
CA HIS A 99 8.33 13.26 5.14
C HIS A 99 7.98 11.92 5.79
N TYR A 100 8.81 11.49 6.74
CA TYR A 100 8.62 10.24 7.49
C TYR A 100 8.10 10.54 8.89
N PHE A 101 7.10 9.76 9.32
CA PHE A 101 6.56 9.80 10.69
C PHE A 101 6.95 8.53 11.43
N ASP A 102 7.74 8.63 12.47
CA ASP A 102 8.34 7.48 13.18
C ASP A 102 7.31 6.52 13.79
N LYS A 103 6.15 7.04 14.21
CA LYS A 103 5.11 6.26 14.90
C LYS A 103 3.88 6.01 14.04
N MET A 104 3.75 6.65 12.90
CA MET A 104 2.57 6.56 12.03
C MET A 104 2.46 5.18 11.37
N ASN A 105 1.28 4.62 11.42
CA ASN A 105 0.92 3.40 10.71
C ASN A 105 0.07 3.69 9.44
N HIS A 106 -0.40 2.63 8.78
CA HIS A 106 -1.18 2.71 7.54
C HIS A 106 -2.49 3.49 7.66
N VAL A 107 -3.13 3.46 8.83
CA VAL A 107 -4.36 4.22 9.08
C VAL A 107 -4.11 5.59 9.70
N LEU A 108 -2.89 6.11 9.55
CA LEU A 108 -2.46 7.45 9.96
C LEU A 108 -2.56 7.69 11.47
N LYS A 109 -2.36 6.65 12.27
CA LYS A 109 -2.39 6.70 13.73
C LYS A 109 -0.99 6.46 14.29
N ASP A 110 -0.67 7.11 15.41
CA ASP A 110 0.55 6.81 16.15
C ASP A 110 0.44 5.48 16.89
N VAL A 111 1.44 4.60 16.68
CA VAL A 111 1.55 3.30 17.34
C VAL A 111 2.95 3.14 17.93
N GLU A 112 3.02 2.83 19.24
CA GLU A 112 4.29 2.60 19.94
C GLU A 112 4.60 1.11 20.17
N GLY A 113 3.59 0.26 20.04
CA GLY A 113 3.67 -1.15 20.39
C GLY A 113 4.10 -2.09 19.27
N ASP A 114 3.81 -3.36 19.49
CA ASP A 114 4.06 -4.45 18.58
C ASP A 114 3.04 -4.51 17.41
N ARG A 115 3.13 -5.58 16.61
CA ARG A 115 2.24 -5.81 15.47
C ARG A 115 0.77 -5.93 15.88
N ASP A 116 0.48 -6.56 17.01
CA ASP A 116 -0.90 -6.77 17.44
C ASP A 116 -1.54 -5.46 17.89
N GLN A 117 -0.80 -4.61 18.58
CA GLN A 117 -1.23 -3.26 18.93
C GLN A 117 -1.41 -2.38 17.69
N ASN A 118 -0.53 -2.53 16.71
CA ASN A 118 -0.68 -1.85 15.41
C ASN A 118 -1.99 -2.26 14.73
N LEU A 119 -2.26 -3.56 14.60
CA LEU A 119 -3.50 -4.06 14.01
C LEU A 119 -4.74 -3.62 14.79
N ALA A 120 -4.68 -3.61 16.12
CA ALA A 120 -5.80 -3.15 16.95
C ALA A 120 -6.18 -1.68 16.68
N SER A 121 -5.20 -0.83 16.36
CA SER A 121 -5.44 0.58 16.04
C SER A 121 -6.29 0.80 14.79
N TYR A 122 -6.33 -0.15 13.85
CA TYR A 122 -7.13 -0.08 12.63
C TYR A 122 -8.64 -0.07 12.90
N TYR A 123 -9.03 -0.65 14.02
CA TYR A 123 -10.44 -0.77 14.43
C TYR A 123 -10.83 0.23 15.52
N ASN A 124 -9.93 1.12 15.91
CA ASN A 124 -10.20 2.13 16.94
C ASN A 124 -10.36 3.53 16.31
N PRO A 125 -11.60 3.99 16.08
CA PRO A 125 -11.86 5.29 15.48
C PRO A 125 -11.53 6.47 16.41
N ASP A 126 -11.44 6.23 17.72
CA ASP A 126 -11.21 7.29 18.73
C ASP A 126 -9.74 7.73 18.83
N LEU A 127 -8.82 6.96 18.24
CA LEU A 127 -7.42 7.36 18.19
C LEU A 127 -7.24 8.60 17.29
N PRO A 128 -6.49 9.60 17.75
CA PRO A 128 -6.20 10.78 16.94
C PRO A 128 -5.31 10.41 15.73
N LEU A 129 -5.28 11.30 14.75
CA LEU A 129 -4.29 11.24 13.67
C LEU A 129 -2.89 11.48 14.25
N THR A 130 -1.88 10.95 13.55
CA THR A 130 -0.46 11.18 13.88
C THR A 130 -0.17 12.67 14.08
N ASN A 131 0.53 12.96 15.15
CA ASN A 131 0.92 14.32 15.47
C ASN A 131 1.78 14.94 14.37
N GLY A 132 1.47 16.17 13.98
CA GLY A 132 2.18 16.90 12.93
C GLY A 132 1.72 16.56 11.49
N LEU A 133 0.90 15.52 11.27
CA LEU A 133 0.46 15.13 9.92
C LEU A 133 -0.33 16.25 9.22
N ILE A 134 -1.30 16.82 9.89
CA ILE A 134 -2.16 17.89 9.33
C ILE A 134 -1.34 19.18 9.09
N GLU A 135 -0.41 19.45 9.98
CA GLU A 135 0.51 20.61 9.87
C GLU A 135 1.38 20.51 8.62
N GLU A 136 1.98 19.32 8.35
CA GLU A 136 2.82 19.11 7.17
C GLU A 136 2.01 19.19 5.86
N ILE A 137 0.82 18.60 5.83
CA ILE A 137 -0.10 18.73 4.68
C ILE A 137 -0.48 20.20 4.45
N THR A 138 -0.85 20.91 5.52
CA THR A 138 -1.28 22.31 5.44
C THR A 138 -0.15 23.21 4.98
N LYS A 139 1.06 22.99 5.48
CA LYS A 139 2.26 23.72 5.09
C LYS A 139 2.58 23.53 3.62
N PHE A 140 2.47 22.28 3.13
CA PHE A 140 2.71 21.97 1.73
C PHE A 140 1.68 22.62 0.79
N ILE A 141 0.39 22.60 1.14
CA ILE A 141 -0.67 23.21 0.31
C ILE A 141 -0.57 24.73 0.23
N LYS A 142 0.00 25.40 1.25
CA LYS A 142 0.12 26.86 1.33
C LYS A 142 1.41 27.43 0.71
N GLN A 143 2.28 26.57 0.17
CA GLN A 143 3.47 27.00 -0.58
C GLN A 143 3.08 27.51 -1.96
#